data_26f24e725717af637a834996f39e7bee
#
_entry.id   26f24e725717af637a834996f39e7bee
#
_cell.length_a   1.000
_cell.length_b   1.000
_cell.length_c   1.000
_cell.angle_alpha   90.00
_cell.angle_beta   90.00
_cell.angle_gamma   90.00
#
_symmetry.space_group_name_H-M   'P 1'
#
loop_
_entity.id
_entity.type
_entity.pdbx_description
1 polymer ?
#
loop_
_entity_poly.entity_id
_entity_poly.type
_entity_poly.pdbx_seq_one_letter_code
_entity_poly.pdbx_strand_id
1 'polypeptide(L)'
;MNDDFLAGIDCGATKVMVQSGVYSSTINKISPGSINQEFYYSDHPDWDSKFMPVPLDTQKSEYQSNNISLSHKEINQGNVIIDTIVSSIKIIEDHKIGLCYPGLKSHKGIVVMANGPRIPNLTHHIRPLKNILNDSDCCITGEIKSTIGMMQNTENGIYVGGGTGIADGIILNGEILNLANTVGVPRSWEINVSSNETVETLLSPAGIIKRYNDQNNAEVKILADLVHKKEFNKIMGDALKAFLKLVKVRERFFKSQNEEIQEIVIGQRLGKFFNDLGEKYLERFQSSTKIPIKISSDRRTAALGAAISFACS
;
A
#
# COMPACT_ATOMS: atom_id res chain seq x y z
N MET A 1 -0.33 4.71 33.79
CA MET A 1 0.09 4.31 32.46
C MET A 1 -0.41 5.39 31.53
N ASN A 2 0.47 6.06 30.81
CA ASN A 2 0.03 7.09 29.87
C ASN A 2 -0.19 6.41 28.53
N ASP A 3 -1.46 6.26 28.12
CA ASP A 3 -1.79 5.89 26.76
C ASP A 3 -1.43 7.07 25.85
N ASP A 4 -0.64 6.82 24.82
CA ASP A 4 -0.32 7.84 23.82
C ASP A 4 -1.41 7.88 22.75
N PHE A 5 -2.00 9.06 22.57
CA PHE A 5 -2.95 9.31 21.47
C PHE A 5 -2.17 9.60 20.19
N LEU A 6 -2.27 8.68 19.27
CA LEU A 6 -1.60 8.73 17.98
C LEU A 6 -2.62 8.87 16.86
N ALA A 7 -2.19 9.38 15.72
CA ALA A 7 -2.99 9.32 14.49
C ALA A 7 -2.11 8.97 13.30
N GLY A 8 -2.65 8.18 12.41
CA GLY A 8 -2.02 7.83 11.15
C GLY A 8 -2.77 8.39 9.97
N ILE A 9 -2.01 8.83 8.99
CA ILE A 9 -2.50 9.34 7.71
C ILE A 9 -1.97 8.40 6.62
N ASP A 10 -2.87 7.65 6.01
CA ASP A 10 -2.57 6.80 4.84
C ASP A 10 -2.96 7.55 3.56
N CYS A 11 -1.96 8.01 2.82
CA CYS A 11 -2.14 8.70 1.55
C CYS A 11 -2.06 7.69 0.40
N GLY A 12 -3.16 7.52 -0.31
CA GLY A 12 -3.22 6.72 -1.54
C GLY A 12 -3.22 7.57 -2.81
N ALA A 13 -3.43 6.94 -3.96
CA ALA A 13 -3.51 7.64 -5.26
C ALA A 13 -4.80 8.47 -5.44
N THR A 14 -5.85 8.22 -4.65
CA THR A 14 -7.18 8.84 -4.86
C THR A 14 -7.72 9.56 -3.62
N LYS A 15 -7.15 9.31 -2.45
CA LYS A 15 -7.64 9.82 -1.18
C LYS A 15 -6.61 9.74 -0.07
N VAL A 16 -6.91 10.42 1.00
CA VAL A 16 -6.26 10.33 2.31
C VAL A 16 -7.21 9.63 3.27
N MET A 17 -6.73 8.66 4.04
CA MET A 17 -7.44 8.08 5.18
C MET A 17 -6.75 8.51 6.46
N VAL A 18 -7.51 9.04 7.40
CA VAL A 18 -7.08 9.35 8.76
C VAL A 18 -7.65 8.33 9.73
N GLN A 19 -6.80 7.78 10.60
CA GLN A 19 -7.21 6.91 11.69
C GLN A 19 -6.50 7.30 12.98
N SER A 20 -7.24 7.68 14.01
CA SER A 20 -6.69 7.82 15.35
C SER A 20 -6.44 6.46 16.00
N GLY A 21 -5.52 6.41 16.94
CA GLY A 21 -5.19 5.18 17.67
C GLY A 21 -4.76 5.45 19.10
N VAL A 22 -4.98 4.47 19.93
CA VAL A 22 -4.51 4.45 21.33
C VAL A 22 -3.39 3.42 21.42
N TYR A 23 -2.20 3.89 21.68
CA TYR A 23 -1.03 3.03 21.84
C TYR A 23 -0.84 2.62 23.28
N SER A 24 -0.73 1.32 23.53
CA SER A 24 -0.38 0.73 24.81
C SER A 24 1.07 0.25 24.81
N SER A 25 1.92 0.90 25.58
CA SER A 25 3.31 0.48 25.74
C SER A 25 3.46 -0.88 26.44
N THR A 26 2.47 -1.26 27.27
CA THR A 26 2.48 -2.53 28.01
C THR A 26 2.45 -3.75 27.09
N ILE A 27 1.64 -3.70 26.02
CA ILE A 27 1.50 -4.80 25.04
C ILE A 27 2.17 -4.48 23.71
N ASN A 28 2.76 -3.28 23.58
CA ASN A 28 3.39 -2.78 22.35
C ASN A 28 2.46 -2.87 21.13
N LYS A 29 1.19 -2.47 21.30
CA LYS A 29 0.14 -2.50 20.27
C LYS A 29 -0.62 -1.19 20.22
N ILE A 30 -1.17 -0.90 19.03
CA ILE A 30 -2.08 0.21 18.81
C ILE A 30 -3.50 -0.31 18.53
N SER A 31 -4.49 0.24 19.23
CA SER A 31 -5.91 -0.01 18.98
C SER A 31 -6.53 1.13 18.20
N PRO A 32 -7.48 0.87 17.28
CA PRO A 32 -8.19 1.94 16.60
C PRO A 32 -8.91 2.87 17.58
N GLY A 33 -8.72 4.17 17.43
CA GLY A 33 -9.49 5.21 18.10
C GLY A 33 -10.78 5.54 17.36
N SER A 34 -11.49 6.56 17.86
CA SER A 34 -12.81 6.95 17.34
C SER A 34 -12.79 7.71 16.03
N ILE A 35 -11.67 8.34 15.66
CA ILE A 35 -11.56 9.11 14.41
C ILE A 35 -11.15 8.15 13.29
N ASN A 36 -12.04 7.98 12.31
CA ASN A 36 -11.78 7.30 11.05
C ASN A 36 -12.47 8.09 9.94
N GLN A 37 -11.71 8.75 9.08
CA GLN A 37 -12.28 9.58 8.01
C GLN A 37 -11.45 9.50 6.72
N GLU A 38 -12.15 9.50 5.60
CA GLU A 38 -11.57 9.53 4.27
C GLU A 38 -11.81 10.91 3.61
N PHE A 39 -10.79 11.44 2.96
CA PHE A 39 -10.81 12.68 2.20
C PHE A 39 -10.42 12.37 0.77
N TYR A 40 -11.32 12.57 -0.17
CA TYR A 40 -11.07 12.27 -1.58
C TYR A 40 -10.47 13.48 -2.27
N TYR A 41 -9.43 13.28 -3.07
CA TYR A 41 -8.84 14.37 -3.87
C TYR A 41 -9.83 14.92 -4.89
N SER A 42 -10.74 14.08 -5.40
CA SER A 42 -11.80 14.48 -6.33
C SER A 42 -12.83 15.47 -5.76
N ASP A 43 -12.88 15.62 -4.44
CA ASP A 43 -13.76 16.57 -3.78
C ASP A 43 -13.15 17.99 -3.75
N HIS A 44 -11.87 18.11 -4.09
CA HIS A 44 -11.21 19.40 -4.21
C HIS A 44 -11.54 20.06 -5.55
N PRO A 45 -11.90 21.37 -5.59
CA PRO A 45 -12.34 22.05 -6.81
C PRO A 45 -11.30 22.07 -7.92
N ASP A 46 -10.02 22.08 -7.58
CA ASP A 46 -8.91 22.16 -8.53
C ASP A 46 -8.37 20.78 -8.94
N TRP A 47 -9.08 19.66 -8.57
CA TRP A 47 -8.67 18.33 -8.97
C TRP A 47 -8.80 18.11 -10.48
N ASP A 48 -7.67 17.80 -11.14
CA ASP A 48 -7.67 17.41 -12.55
C ASP A 48 -7.78 15.87 -12.67
N SER A 49 -8.99 15.38 -13.00
CA SER A 49 -9.23 13.94 -13.22
C SER A 49 -8.52 13.38 -14.47
N LYS A 50 -7.99 14.25 -15.35
CA LYS A 50 -7.25 13.90 -16.56
C LYS A 50 -5.74 14.05 -16.39
N PHE A 51 -5.29 14.35 -15.18
CA PHE A 51 -3.86 14.45 -14.90
C PHE A 51 -3.15 13.13 -15.23
N MET A 52 -2.08 13.24 -16.01
CA MET A 52 -1.20 12.12 -16.36
C MET A 52 0.17 12.34 -15.73
N PRO A 53 0.65 11.40 -14.89
CA PRO A 53 2.00 11.47 -14.33
C PRO A 53 3.07 11.45 -15.43
N VAL A 54 4.19 12.08 -15.16
CA VAL A 54 5.38 11.96 -16.00
C VAL A 54 5.81 10.48 -16.06
N PRO A 55 6.29 9.94 -17.20
CA PRO A 55 6.77 8.56 -17.28
C PRO A 55 7.84 8.23 -16.23
N LEU A 56 7.75 7.04 -15.63
CA LEU A 56 8.63 6.64 -14.52
C LEU A 56 10.12 6.71 -14.87
N ASP A 57 10.51 6.34 -16.09
CA ASP A 57 11.92 6.38 -16.51
C ASP A 57 12.44 7.82 -16.57
N THR A 58 11.61 8.76 -17.00
CA THR A 58 11.91 10.21 -16.97
C THR A 58 12.06 10.69 -15.53
N GLN A 59 11.11 10.34 -14.66
CA GLN A 59 11.18 10.71 -13.23
C GLN A 59 12.44 10.19 -12.55
N LYS A 60 12.81 8.92 -12.81
CA LYS A 60 14.03 8.29 -12.28
C LYS A 60 15.29 8.99 -12.77
N SER A 61 15.34 9.32 -14.08
CA SER A 61 16.49 10.04 -14.67
C SER A 61 16.64 11.44 -14.07
N GLU A 62 15.53 12.18 -13.92
CA GLU A 62 15.53 13.51 -13.28
C GLU A 62 15.99 13.45 -11.82
N TYR A 63 15.55 12.43 -11.09
CA TYR A 63 15.97 12.21 -9.70
C TYR A 63 17.46 11.87 -9.61
N GLN A 64 17.97 10.97 -10.46
CA GLN A 64 19.38 10.59 -10.48
C GLN A 64 20.30 11.76 -10.87
N SER A 65 19.84 12.62 -11.77
CA SER A 65 20.57 13.82 -12.15
C SER A 65 20.39 14.99 -11.18
N ASN A 66 19.62 14.80 -10.10
CA ASN A 66 19.24 15.85 -9.13
C ASN A 66 18.61 17.08 -9.80
N ASN A 67 17.86 16.87 -10.87
CA ASN A 67 17.22 17.92 -11.67
C ASN A 67 15.74 17.61 -11.92
N ILE A 68 14.93 17.62 -10.85
CA ILE A 68 13.49 17.35 -10.92
C ILE A 68 12.79 18.59 -11.47
N SER A 69 12.18 18.48 -12.65
CA SER A 69 11.41 19.55 -13.29
C SER A 69 9.91 19.22 -13.20
N LEU A 70 9.15 20.06 -12.51
CA LEU A 70 7.71 19.93 -12.36
C LEU A 70 6.97 20.81 -13.36
N SER A 71 6.00 20.28 -14.08
CA SER A 71 5.08 21.07 -14.88
C SER A 71 4.07 21.81 -14.00
N HIS A 72 3.46 22.87 -14.53
CA HIS A 72 2.38 23.59 -13.82
C HIS A 72 1.22 22.66 -13.44
N LYS A 73 0.86 21.71 -14.31
CA LYS A 73 -0.19 20.73 -14.02
C LYS A 73 0.21 19.80 -12.85
N GLU A 74 1.46 19.36 -12.82
CA GLU A 74 1.97 18.52 -11.75
C GLU A 74 2.02 19.28 -10.40
N ILE A 75 2.42 20.56 -10.42
CA ILE A 75 2.41 21.43 -9.24
C ILE A 75 0.98 21.63 -8.74
N ASN A 76 0.03 21.96 -9.61
CA ASN A 76 -1.37 22.17 -9.21
C ASN A 76 -1.96 20.89 -8.61
N GLN A 77 -1.73 19.73 -9.23
CA GLN A 77 -2.20 18.46 -8.71
C GLN A 77 -1.55 18.10 -7.37
N GLY A 78 -0.27 18.46 -7.20
CA GLY A 78 0.46 18.32 -5.94
C GLY A 78 -0.12 19.22 -4.83
N ASN A 79 -0.51 20.43 -5.15
CA ASN A 79 -1.15 21.37 -4.21
C ASN A 79 -2.50 20.82 -3.72
N VAL A 80 -3.33 20.26 -4.60
CA VAL A 80 -4.59 19.58 -4.20
C VAL A 80 -4.34 18.49 -3.16
N ILE A 81 -3.30 17.68 -3.35
CA ILE A 81 -2.94 16.63 -2.40
C ILE A 81 -2.48 17.25 -1.07
N ILE A 82 -1.63 18.28 -1.12
CA ILE A 82 -1.16 19.00 0.08
C ILE A 82 -2.36 19.56 0.86
N ASP A 83 -3.26 20.27 0.20
CA ASP A 83 -4.43 20.90 0.82
C ASP A 83 -5.36 19.86 1.44
N THR A 84 -5.54 18.72 0.78
CA THR A 84 -6.32 17.60 1.32
C THR A 84 -5.67 17.02 2.57
N ILE A 85 -4.35 16.82 2.57
CA ILE A 85 -3.62 16.33 3.75
C ILE A 85 -3.70 17.35 4.90
N VAL A 86 -3.45 18.64 4.62
CA VAL A 86 -3.54 19.72 5.62
C VAL A 86 -4.95 19.80 6.22
N SER A 87 -5.99 19.65 5.39
CA SER A 87 -7.38 19.62 5.87
C SER A 87 -7.65 18.39 6.73
N SER A 88 -7.08 17.25 6.39
CA SER A 88 -7.23 16.02 7.17
C SER A 88 -6.53 16.09 8.53
N ILE A 89 -5.43 16.82 8.66
CA ILE A 89 -4.71 17.01 9.92
C ILE A 89 -5.54 17.78 10.95
N LYS A 90 -6.39 18.71 10.52
CA LYS A 90 -7.21 19.53 11.43
C LYS A 90 -8.11 18.71 12.35
N ILE A 91 -8.52 17.51 11.95
CA ILE A 91 -9.37 16.63 12.77
C ILE A 91 -8.59 15.82 13.80
N ILE A 92 -7.24 15.86 13.73
CA ILE A 92 -6.33 15.10 14.59
C ILE A 92 -5.18 15.98 15.15
N GLU A 93 -5.36 17.30 15.22
CA GLU A 93 -4.28 18.24 15.59
C GLU A 93 -3.69 18.00 16.99
N ASP A 94 -4.49 17.42 17.90
CA ASP A 94 -4.06 17.05 19.26
C ASP A 94 -3.29 15.72 19.34
N HIS A 95 -3.06 15.04 18.21
CA HIS A 95 -2.40 13.73 18.16
C HIS A 95 -0.96 13.85 17.66
N LYS A 96 -0.12 12.88 18.06
CA LYS A 96 1.16 12.65 17.40
C LYS A 96 0.89 11.95 16.07
N ILE A 97 1.36 12.53 14.96
CA ILE A 97 0.94 12.15 13.60
C ILE A 97 2.06 11.43 12.85
N GLY A 98 1.76 10.22 12.37
CA GLY A 98 2.54 9.53 11.34
C GLY A 98 1.84 9.59 9.98
N LEU A 99 2.60 9.81 8.90
CA LEU A 99 2.07 9.85 7.55
C LEU A 99 2.82 8.86 6.66
N CYS A 100 2.08 8.04 5.93
CA CYS A 100 2.64 7.23 4.85
C CYS A 100 2.12 7.65 3.48
N TYR A 101 2.99 7.47 2.49
CA TYR A 101 2.70 7.82 1.09
C TYR A 101 3.40 6.80 0.17
N PRO A 102 2.82 6.41 -0.98
CA PRO A 102 3.51 5.58 -1.97
C PRO A 102 4.62 6.34 -2.71
N GLY A 103 5.42 5.62 -3.49
CA GLY A 103 6.48 6.18 -4.33
C GLY A 103 7.83 6.29 -3.65
N LEU A 104 8.83 6.75 -4.42
CA LEU A 104 10.18 6.99 -3.91
C LEU A 104 10.25 8.35 -3.22
N LYS A 105 10.87 8.38 -2.07
CA LYS A 105 10.94 9.55 -1.19
C LYS A 105 12.37 10.06 -1.06
N SER A 106 12.51 11.37 -0.99
CA SER A 106 13.65 12.04 -0.35
C SER A 106 13.28 12.40 1.09
N HIS A 107 14.21 12.97 1.83
CA HIS A 107 13.94 13.50 3.18
C HIS A 107 12.92 14.66 3.18
N LYS A 108 12.62 15.27 2.02
CA LYS A 108 11.71 16.43 1.90
C LYS A 108 10.36 16.10 1.28
N GLY A 109 10.23 15.00 0.56
CA GLY A 109 8.99 14.70 -0.15
C GLY A 109 9.08 13.55 -1.14
N ILE A 110 8.12 13.49 -2.04
CA ILE A 110 7.94 12.43 -3.02
C ILE A 110 8.64 12.82 -4.32
N VAL A 111 9.62 12.05 -4.74
CA VAL A 111 10.49 12.35 -5.91
C VAL A 111 10.20 11.46 -7.12
N VAL A 112 9.61 10.27 -6.93
CA VAL A 112 9.10 9.41 -8.00
C VAL A 112 7.73 8.87 -7.60
N MET A 113 6.73 9.05 -8.44
CA MET A 113 5.35 8.63 -8.20
C MET A 113 4.71 8.09 -9.47
N ALA A 114 4.30 6.81 -9.46
CA ALA A 114 3.72 6.14 -10.63
C ALA A 114 2.29 6.64 -10.95
N ASN A 115 1.48 6.87 -9.93
CA ASN A 115 0.03 7.10 -10.06
C ASN A 115 -0.41 8.45 -9.47
N GLY A 116 0.44 9.48 -9.59
CA GLY A 116 0.15 10.80 -9.06
C GLY A 116 1.28 11.80 -9.33
N PRO A 117 1.15 13.05 -8.88
CA PRO A 117 2.19 14.04 -9.01
C PRO A 117 3.36 13.76 -8.06
N ARG A 118 4.54 14.19 -8.42
CA ARG A 118 5.66 14.31 -7.49
C ARG A 118 5.47 15.54 -6.62
N ILE A 119 5.85 15.45 -5.35
CA ILE A 119 5.77 16.55 -4.38
C ILE A 119 7.10 16.59 -3.60
N PRO A 120 8.19 17.06 -4.22
CA PRO A 120 9.54 16.95 -3.65
C PRO A 120 9.77 17.69 -2.33
N ASN A 121 8.89 18.62 -1.98
CA ASN A 121 8.96 19.46 -0.79
C ASN A 121 7.75 19.28 0.15
N LEU A 122 7.08 18.13 0.11
CA LEU A 122 5.85 17.85 0.87
C LEU A 122 5.99 18.16 2.36
N THR A 123 7.11 17.83 3.01
CA THR A 123 7.33 18.10 4.44
C THR A 123 7.38 19.59 4.80
N HIS A 124 7.67 20.48 3.85
CA HIS A 124 7.64 21.91 4.10
C HIS A 124 6.22 22.47 4.25
N HIS A 125 5.25 21.81 3.64
CA HIS A 125 3.85 22.22 3.65
C HIS A 125 3.06 21.62 4.82
N ILE A 126 3.57 20.54 5.40
CA ILE A 126 2.85 19.80 6.43
C ILE A 126 3.64 19.84 7.74
N ARG A 127 3.34 20.81 8.59
CA ARG A 127 3.84 20.83 9.96
C ARG A 127 2.81 20.11 10.86
N PRO A 128 3.16 19.09 11.63
CA PRO A 128 4.45 18.81 12.29
C PRO A 128 5.20 17.57 11.74
N LEU A 129 5.05 17.18 10.48
CA LEU A 129 5.67 15.96 9.96
C LEU A 129 7.20 16.07 9.93
N LYS A 130 7.86 15.08 10.51
CA LYS A 130 9.33 14.93 10.43
C LYS A 130 9.74 14.10 9.22
N ASN A 131 9.01 13.03 8.95
CA ASN A 131 9.31 12.05 7.90
C ASN A 131 8.04 11.58 7.20
N ILE A 132 8.18 11.17 5.95
CA ILE A 132 7.13 10.49 5.19
C ILE A 132 7.50 9.02 5.11
N LEU A 133 6.65 8.17 5.67
CA LEU A 133 6.86 6.72 5.73
C LEU A 133 6.48 6.05 4.41
N ASN A 134 6.97 4.85 4.18
CA ASN A 134 6.55 4.05 3.04
C ASN A 134 5.21 3.37 3.35
N ASP A 135 4.28 3.39 2.39
CA ASP A 135 2.96 2.80 2.54
C ASP A 135 3.00 1.29 2.79
N SER A 136 3.85 0.55 2.07
CA SER A 136 4.00 -0.90 2.27
C SER A 136 4.57 -1.25 3.65
N ASP A 137 5.54 -0.47 4.15
CA ASP A 137 6.11 -0.69 5.48
C ASP A 137 5.07 -0.40 6.56
N CYS A 138 4.22 0.62 6.36
CA CYS A 138 3.12 0.92 7.26
C CYS A 138 2.01 -0.13 7.21
N CYS A 139 1.69 -0.68 6.04
CA CYS A 139 0.74 -1.78 5.94
C CYS A 139 1.17 -2.98 6.81
N ILE A 140 2.40 -3.47 6.60
CA ILE A 140 2.89 -4.64 7.37
C ILE A 140 3.06 -4.31 8.86
N THR A 141 3.52 -3.09 9.19
CA THR A 141 3.61 -2.63 10.60
C THR A 141 2.23 -2.65 11.26
N GLY A 142 1.20 -2.17 10.57
CA GLY A 142 -0.17 -2.21 11.07
C GLY A 142 -0.71 -3.63 11.25
N GLU A 143 -0.37 -4.55 10.36
CA GLU A 143 -0.76 -5.97 10.52
C GLU A 143 -0.07 -6.64 11.72
N ILE A 144 1.14 -6.23 12.07
CA ILE A 144 1.87 -6.78 13.22
C ILE A 144 1.49 -6.07 14.53
N LYS A 145 1.45 -4.74 14.50
CA LYS A 145 1.42 -3.89 15.70
C LYS A 145 0.03 -3.37 16.05
N SER A 146 -0.99 -3.52 15.21
CA SER A 146 -2.36 -3.14 15.59
C SER A 146 -3.14 -4.32 16.16
N THR A 147 -4.13 -4.01 17.01
CA THR A 147 -5.04 -5.02 17.57
C THR A 147 -6.00 -5.61 16.55
N ILE A 148 -6.14 -4.98 15.39
CA ILE A 148 -6.96 -5.45 14.26
C ILE A 148 -6.13 -6.15 13.17
N GLY A 149 -4.82 -6.19 13.30
CA GLY A 149 -3.93 -6.81 12.32
C GLY A 149 -3.93 -8.34 12.38
N MET A 150 -3.64 -8.97 11.28
CA MET A 150 -3.70 -10.43 11.11
C MET A 150 -2.34 -11.13 11.32
N MET A 151 -1.23 -10.36 11.48
CA MET A 151 0.14 -10.88 11.62
C MET A 151 0.73 -10.64 13.03
N GLN A 152 -0.10 -10.53 14.05
CA GLN A 152 0.33 -10.11 15.40
C GLN A 152 1.35 -11.04 16.08
N ASN A 153 1.37 -12.33 15.71
CA ASN A 153 2.25 -13.35 16.28
C ASN A 153 3.06 -14.08 15.19
N THR A 154 3.22 -13.45 14.04
CA THR A 154 3.96 -14.01 12.92
C THR A 154 5.44 -13.68 13.07
N GLU A 155 6.29 -14.69 13.07
CA GLU A 155 7.75 -14.51 13.03
C GLU A 155 8.26 -14.51 11.58
N ASN A 156 7.69 -15.37 10.73
CA ASN A 156 8.10 -15.54 9.34
C ASN A 156 6.87 -15.50 8.43
N GLY A 157 6.68 -14.43 7.68
CA GLY A 157 5.49 -14.27 6.86
C GLY A 157 5.63 -13.26 5.75
N ILE A 158 4.66 -13.27 4.85
CA ILE A 158 4.54 -12.28 3.78
C ILE A 158 3.18 -11.58 3.83
N TYR A 159 3.24 -10.27 3.63
CA TYR A 159 2.07 -9.42 3.41
C TYR A 159 1.95 -9.05 1.93
N VAL A 160 0.72 -9.10 1.41
CA VAL A 160 0.39 -8.73 0.02
C VAL A 160 -0.81 -7.79 0.05
N GLY A 161 -0.57 -6.50 0.07
CA GLY A 161 -1.61 -5.47 0.03
C GLY A 161 -1.91 -5.04 -1.40
N GLY A 162 -3.13 -5.28 -1.88
CA GLY A 162 -3.54 -4.86 -3.22
C GLY A 162 -4.38 -3.59 -3.22
N GLY A 163 -3.88 -2.54 -3.87
CA GLY A 163 -4.55 -1.26 -4.07
C GLY A 163 -4.50 -0.82 -5.53
N THR A 164 -3.96 0.34 -5.81
CA THR A 164 -3.60 0.75 -7.18
C THR A 164 -2.41 -0.06 -7.69
N GLY A 165 -1.43 -0.34 -6.81
CA GLY A 165 -0.35 -1.30 -7.01
C GLY A 165 -0.42 -2.43 -5.99
N ILE A 166 0.72 -3.10 -5.78
CA ILE A 166 0.91 -4.10 -4.72
C ILE A 166 1.91 -3.54 -3.71
N ALA A 167 1.43 -3.36 -2.48
CA ALA A 167 2.27 -3.11 -1.32
C ALA A 167 2.63 -4.46 -0.70
N ASP A 168 3.83 -4.95 -0.93
CA ASP A 168 4.30 -6.22 -0.36
C ASP A 168 5.35 -6.00 0.74
N GLY A 169 5.34 -6.88 1.73
CA GLY A 169 6.26 -6.85 2.87
C GLY A 169 6.62 -8.25 3.35
N ILE A 170 7.73 -8.34 4.06
CA ILE A 170 8.25 -9.59 4.64
C ILE A 170 8.52 -9.36 6.13
N ILE A 171 8.11 -10.33 6.94
CA ILE A 171 8.58 -10.52 8.32
C ILE A 171 9.54 -11.69 8.30
N LEU A 172 10.71 -11.51 8.85
CA LEU A 172 11.73 -12.54 9.02
C LEU A 172 12.23 -12.49 10.47
N ASN A 173 12.08 -13.60 11.19
CA ASN A 173 12.46 -13.71 12.61
C ASN A 173 11.85 -12.60 13.49
N GLY A 174 10.60 -12.26 13.25
CA GLY A 174 9.85 -11.22 13.98
C GLY A 174 10.16 -9.78 13.55
N GLU A 175 11.10 -9.56 12.61
CA GLU A 175 11.50 -8.24 12.17
C GLU A 175 10.99 -7.92 10.76
N ILE A 176 10.50 -6.68 10.57
CA ILE A 176 10.06 -6.20 9.25
C ILE A 176 11.29 -5.96 8.37
N LEU A 177 11.34 -6.65 7.24
CA LEU A 177 12.44 -6.51 6.30
C LEU A 177 12.26 -5.25 5.43
N ASN A 178 13.25 -4.36 5.45
CA ASN A 178 13.25 -3.20 4.56
C ASN A 178 13.62 -3.63 3.13
N LEU A 179 12.59 -3.85 2.29
CA LEU A 179 12.78 -4.30 0.91
C LEU A 179 13.55 -3.31 0.03
N ALA A 180 13.59 -2.02 0.41
CA ALA A 180 14.37 -1.02 -0.33
C ALA A 180 15.87 -1.22 -0.19
N ASN A 181 16.32 -1.75 0.95
CA ASN A 181 17.71 -1.89 1.32
C ASN A 181 18.20 -3.36 1.29
N THR A 182 17.29 -4.31 1.05
CA THR A 182 17.63 -5.75 1.07
C THR A 182 18.01 -6.22 -0.33
N VAL A 183 19.27 -6.54 -0.52
CA VAL A 183 19.80 -7.04 -1.78
C VAL A 183 19.21 -8.42 -2.10
N GLY A 184 18.81 -8.63 -3.35
CA GLY A 184 18.32 -9.93 -3.83
C GLY A 184 16.85 -10.23 -3.53
N VAL A 185 16.12 -9.28 -2.92
CA VAL A 185 14.68 -9.41 -2.68
C VAL A 185 13.92 -8.42 -3.58
N PRO A 186 13.52 -8.83 -4.79
CA PRO A 186 12.80 -7.96 -5.70
C PRO A 186 11.40 -7.62 -5.16
N ARG A 187 10.93 -6.41 -5.43
CA ARG A 187 9.56 -5.99 -5.14
C ARG A 187 8.58 -6.58 -6.16
N SER A 188 7.29 -6.61 -5.83
CA SER A 188 6.24 -7.16 -6.71
C SER A 188 6.26 -6.60 -8.14
N TRP A 189 6.54 -5.31 -8.31
CA TRP A 189 6.64 -4.66 -9.61
C TRP A 189 7.93 -4.98 -10.39
N GLU A 190 8.94 -5.56 -9.74
CA GLU A 190 10.19 -6.04 -10.35
C GLU A 190 10.14 -7.52 -10.73
N ILE A 191 9.15 -8.26 -10.21
CA ILE A 191 9.02 -9.71 -10.47
C ILE A 191 8.25 -9.91 -11.78
N ASN A 192 8.97 -10.29 -12.83
CA ASN A 192 8.36 -10.61 -14.11
C ASN A 192 7.62 -11.96 -14.06
N VAL A 193 6.38 -11.97 -14.55
CA VAL A 193 5.57 -13.17 -14.80
C VAL A 193 5.71 -13.60 -16.25
N SER A 194 5.77 -12.62 -17.17
CA SER A 194 6.09 -12.80 -18.60
C SER A 194 6.99 -11.65 -19.07
N SER A 195 7.29 -11.57 -20.38
CA SER A 195 8.14 -10.51 -20.95
C SER A 195 7.63 -9.10 -20.68
N ASN A 196 6.30 -8.92 -20.60
CA ASN A 196 5.67 -7.60 -20.49
C ASN A 196 4.74 -7.45 -19.29
N GLU A 197 4.73 -8.43 -18.36
CA GLU A 197 3.81 -8.46 -17.23
C GLU A 197 4.56 -8.75 -15.95
N THR A 198 4.29 -7.98 -14.93
CA THR A 198 4.85 -8.16 -13.58
C THR A 198 3.79 -8.71 -12.62
N VAL A 199 4.22 -9.12 -11.44
CA VAL A 199 3.29 -9.49 -10.35
C VAL A 199 2.31 -8.34 -10.09
N GLU A 200 2.80 -7.10 -10.01
CA GLU A 200 1.93 -5.95 -9.75
C GLU A 200 0.87 -5.76 -10.85
N THR A 201 1.26 -5.82 -12.13
CA THR A 201 0.34 -5.59 -13.24
C THR A 201 -0.76 -6.65 -13.36
N LEU A 202 -0.55 -7.86 -12.84
CA LEU A 202 -1.51 -8.95 -12.90
C LEU A 202 -2.30 -9.16 -11.62
N LEU A 203 -1.74 -8.80 -10.46
CA LEU A 203 -2.33 -9.11 -9.15
C LEU A 203 -2.99 -7.90 -8.49
N SER A 204 -2.56 -6.66 -8.79
CA SER A 204 -3.19 -5.49 -8.19
C SER A 204 -4.64 -5.31 -8.67
N PRO A 205 -5.55 -4.82 -7.84
CA PRO A 205 -6.91 -4.48 -8.25
C PRO A 205 -6.98 -3.60 -9.49
N ALA A 206 -6.13 -2.57 -9.59
CA ALA A 206 -6.07 -1.72 -10.77
C ALA A 206 -5.57 -2.48 -12.02
N GLY A 207 -4.57 -3.34 -11.86
CA GLY A 207 -4.05 -4.19 -12.94
C GLY A 207 -5.10 -5.18 -13.45
N ILE A 208 -5.83 -5.85 -12.56
CA ILE A 208 -6.93 -6.76 -12.88
C ILE A 208 -8.03 -6.03 -13.66
N ILE A 209 -8.46 -4.85 -13.18
CA ILE A 209 -9.48 -4.02 -13.83
C ILE A 209 -9.00 -3.57 -15.21
N LYS A 210 -7.78 -3.03 -15.29
CA LYS A 210 -7.20 -2.59 -16.55
C LYS A 210 -7.18 -3.72 -17.58
N ARG A 211 -6.70 -4.90 -17.17
CA ARG A 211 -6.64 -6.07 -18.06
C ARG A 211 -8.02 -6.48 -18.57
N TYR A 212 -9.04 -6.45 -17.70
CA TYR A 212 -10.40 -6.71 -18.11
C TYR A 212 -10.89 -5.70 -19.14
N ASN A 213 -10.69 -4.40 -18.86
CA ASN A 213 -11.13 -3.32 -19.76
C ASN A 213 -10.44 -3.40 -21.12
N ASP A 214 -9.12 -3.61 -21.15
CA ASP A 214 -8.36 -3.73 -22.40
C ASP A 214 -8.81 -4.93 -23.25
N GLN A 215 -9.13 -6.07 -22.62
CA GLN A 215 -9.55 -7.27 -23.33
C GLN A 215 -11.01 -7.23 -23.81
N ASN A 216 -11.87 -6.44 -23.18
CA ASN A 216 -13.31 -6.44 -23.43
C ASN A 216 -13.83 -5.08 -23.91
N ASN A 217 -12.96 -4.12 -24.19
CA ASN A 217 -13.31 -2.73 -24.53
C ASN A 217 -14.36 -2.15 -23.56
N ALA A 218 -14.09 -2.28 -22.26
CA ALA A 218 -14.98 -1.90 -21.18
C ALA A 218 -14.39 -0.75 -20.32
N GLU A 219 -15.22 -0.14 -19.48
CA GLU A 219 -14.84 0.97 -18.58
C GLU A 219 -15.17 0.68 -17.11
N VAL A 220 -14.94 -0.56 -16.68
CA VAL A 220 -15.17 -0.95 -15.29
C VAL A 220 -14.17 -0.24 -14.37
N LYS A 221 -14.63 0.17 -13.19
CA LYS A 221 -13.84 0.96 -12.23
C LYS A 221 -13.53 0.21 -10.92
N ILE A 222 -14.32 -0.79 -10.56
CA ILE A 222 -14.17 -1.54 -9.31
C ILE A 222 -14.23 -3.05 -9.55
N LEU A 223 -13.49 -3.84 -8.75
CA LEU A 223 -13.46 -5.31 -8.88
C LEU A 223 -14.84 -5.95 -8.65
N ALA A 224 -15.67 -5.37 -7.79
CA ALA A 224 -17.00 -5.88 -7.49
C ALA A 224 -17.86 -6.05 -8.74
N ASP A 225 -17.75 -5.14 -9.71
CA ASP A 225 -18.53 -5.16 -10.95
C ASP A 225 -18.11 -6.31 -11.89
N LEU A 226 -16.97 -6.93 -11.63
CA LEU A 226 -16.41 -8.01 -12.44
C LEU A 226 -16.83 -9.42 -11.99
N VAL A 227 -17.29 -9.59 -10.75
CA VAL A 227 -17.50 -10.91 -10.12
C VAL A 227 -18.42 -11.81 -10.93
N HIS A 228 -19.44 -11.25 -11.60
CA HIS A 228 -20.42 -11.98 -12.41
C HIS A 228 -20.05 -12.07 -13.89
N LYS A 229 -18.93 -11.46 -14.32
CA LYS A 229 -18.48 -11.50 -15.71
C LYS A 229 -17.77 -12.80 -16.00
N LYS A 230 -18.15 -13.48 -17.09
CA LYS A 230 -17.58 -14.79 -17.47
C LYS A 230 -16.07 -14.73 -17.68
N GLU A 231 -15.60 -13.69 -18.31
CA GLU A 231 -14.18 -13.44 -18.63
C GLU A 231 -13.32 -13.23 -17.40
N PHE A 232 -13.93 -12.79 -16.29
CA PHE A 232 -13.22 -12.52 -15.04
C PHE A 232 -12.54 -13.74 -14.44
N ASN A 233 -13.10 -14.95 -14.67
CA ASN A 233 -12.46 -16.19 -14.20
C ASN A 233 -11.08 -16.42 -14.83
N LYS A 234 -10.88 -16.04 -16.10
CA LYS A 234 -9.59 -16.14 -16.79
C LYS A 234 -8.60 -15.14 -16.21
N ILE A 235 -9.04 -13.90 -16.01
CA ILE A 235 -8.21 -12.81 -15.46
C ILE A 235 -7.77 -13.14 -14.03
N MET A 236 -8.67 -13.66 -13.20
CA MET A 236 -8.31 -14.15 -11.85
C MET A 236 -7.38 -15.37 -11.88
N GLY A 237 -7.41 -16.16 -12.96
CA GLY A 237 -6.43 -17.21 -13.20
C GLY A 237 -5.02 -16.65 -13.46
N ASP A 238 -4.91 -15.54 -14.18
CA ASP A 238 -3.63 -14.86 -14.40
C ASP A 238 -3.14 -14.16 -13.12
N ALA A 239 -4.04 -13.57 -12.34
CA ALA A 239 -3.72 -13.03 -11.00
C ALA A 239 -3.19 -14.14 -10.05
N LEU A 240 -3.78 -15.33 -10.08
CA LEU A 240 -3.30 -16.48 -9.33
C LEU A 240 -1.88 -16.90 -9.76
N LYS A 241 -1.58 -16.93 -11.07
CA LYS A 241 -0.23 -17.22 -11.55
C LYS A 241 0.79 -16.21 -11.03
N ALA A 242 0.42 -14.93 -11.03
CA ALA A 242 1.26 -13.86 -10.50
C ALA A 242 1.50 -14.01 -8.99
N PHE A 243 0.45 -14.31 -8.23
CA PHE A 243 0.55 -14.61 -6.81
C PHE A 243 1.49 -15.78 -6.53
N LEU A 244 1.34 -16.92 -7.23
CA LEU A 244 2.22 -18.07 -7.07
C LEU A 244 3.67 -17.77 -7.46
N LYS A 245 3.88 -16.89 -8.45
CA LYS A 245 5.22 -16.44 -8.80
C LYS A 245 5.86 -15.63 -7.67
N LEU A 246 5.08 -14.72 -7.04
CA LEU A 246 5.53 -13.97 -5.86
C LEU A 246 5.88 -14.93 -4.72
N VAL A 247 4.96 -15.81 -4.34
CA VAL A 247 5.16 -16.79 -3.26
C VAL A 247 6.44 -17.61 -3.51
N LYS A 248 6.63 -18.14 -4.72
CA LYS A 248 7.84 -18.91 -5.07
C LYS A 248 9.13 -18.10 -4.94
N VAL A 249 9.11 -16.81 -5.27
CA VAL A 249 10.28 -15.93 -5.09
C VAL A 249 10.55 -15.74 -3.59
N ARG A 250 9.52 -15.53 -2.79
CA ARG A 250 9.64 -15.37 -1.34
C ARG A 250 10.09 -16.65 -0.65
N GLU A 251 9.54 -17.82 -1.01
CA GLU A 251 10.00 -19.13 -0.49
C GLU A 251 11.50 -19.36 -0.73
N ARG A 252 12.01 -18.97 -1.91
CA ARG A 252 13.47 -19.10 -2.19
C ARG A 252 14.28 -18.20 -1.27
N PHE A 253 13.81 -16.99 -1.02
CA PHE A 253 14.45 -16.07 -0.09
C PHE A 253 14.46 -16.65 1.34
N PHE A 254 13.30 -17.07 1.88
CA PHE A 254 13.22 -17.66 3.22
C PHE A 254 14.14 -18.89 3.35
N LYS A 255 14.13 -19.79 2.37
CA LYS A 255 15.05 -20.95 2.33
C LYS A 255 16.51 -20.55 2.35
N SER A 256 16.90 -19.45 1.70
CA SER A 256 18.28 -18.94 1.76
C SER A 256 18.68 -18.42 3.15
N GLN A 257 17.69 -18.11 3.99
CA GLN A 257 17.86 -17.72 5.38
C GLN A 257 17.70 -18.90 6.37
N ASN A 258 17.53 -20.15 5.87
CA ASN A 258 17.18 -21.35 6.62
C ASN A 258 15.83 -21.25 7.36
N GLU A 259 14.90 -20.50 6.80
CA GLU A 259 13.56 -20.25 7.36
C GLU A 259 12.45 -20.71 6.41
N GLU A 260 11.23 -20.83 6.95
CA GLU A 260 10.03 -21.17 6.20
C GLU A 260 8.95 -20.09 6.43
N ILE A 261 8.10 -19.88 5.42
CA ILE A 261 6.98 -18.96 5.52
C ILE A 261 5.85 -19.65 6.31
N GLN A 262 5.48 -19.06 7.44
CA GLN A 262 4.40 -19.55 8.30
C GLN A 262 3.01 -19.20 7.73
N GLU A 263 2.88 -18.01 7.16
CA GLU A 263 1.60 -17.52 6.62
C GLU A 263 1.76 -16.40 5.58
N ILE A 264 0.71 -16.23 4.81
CA ILE A 264 0.54 -15.12 3.86
C ILE A 264 -0.69 -14.33 4.30
N VAL A 265 -0.57 -13.01 4.42
CA VAL A 265 -1.71 -12.12 4.65
C VAL A 265 -1.99 -11.31 3.40
N ILE A 266 -3.22 -11.39 2.89
CA ILE A 266 -3.68 -10.55 1.76
C ILE A 266 -4.56 -9.44 2.33
N GLY A 267 -4.18 -8.19 2.07
CA GLY A 267 -4.81 -7.02 2.64
C GLY A 267 -5.28 -5.97 1.63
N GLN A 268 -5.63 -4.82 2.14
CA GLN A 268 -6.09 -3.66 1.38
C GLN A 268 -7.36 -3.94 0.54
N ARG A 269 -7.48 -3.35 -0.65
CA ARG A 269 -8.64 -3.56 -1.55
C ARG A 269 -8.75 -5.01 -2.02
N LEU A 270 -7.63 -5.70 -2.19
CA LEU A 270 -7.62 -7.10 -2.60
C LEU A 270 -8.14 -7.99 -1.47
N GLY A 271 -7.68 -7.76 -0.23
CA GLY A 271 -8.18 -8.46 0.96
C GLY A 271 -9.67 -8.22 1.16
N LYS A 272 -10.12 -6.96 1.08
CA LYS A 272 -11.54 -6.64 1.15
C LYS A 272 -12.36 -7.33 0.05
N PHE A 273 -11.87 -7.36 -1.18
CA PHE A 273 -12.54 -8.05 -2.28
C PHE A 273 -12.70 -9.56 -1.99
N PHE A 274 -11.65 -10.24 -1.55
CA PHE A 274 -11.72 -11.66 -1.20
C PHE A 274 -12.69 -11.94 -0.04
N ASN A 275 -12.72 -11.06 0.96
CA ASN A 275 -13.64 -11.18 2.09
C ASN A 275 -15.11 -11.00 1.71
N ASP A 276 -15.41 -10.01 0.89
CA ASP A 276 -16.80 -9.57 0.65
C ASP A 276 -17.47 -10.34 -0.52
N LEU A 277 -16.72 -10.64 -1.57
CA LEU A 277 -17.29 -11.07 -2.85
C LEU A 277 -16.46 -12.14 -3.58
N GLY A 278 -15.24 -12.33 -3.17
CA GLY A 278 -14.26 -13.13 -3.90
C GLY A 278 -13.99 -14.51 -3.35
N GLU A 279 -14.85 -15.07 -2.49
CA GLU A 279 -14.64 -16.33 -1.78
C GLU A 279 -14.21 -17.48 -2.71
N LYS A 280 -14.91 -17.70 -3.82
CA LYS A 280 -14.55 -18.74 -4.80
C LYS A 280 -13.16 -18.57 -5.43
N TYR A 281 -12.65 -17.33 -5.49
CA TYR A 281 -11.30 -17.06 -5.98
C TYR A 281 -10.29 -17.25 -4.86
N LEU A 282 -10.64 -16.85 -3.64
CA LEU A 282 -9.83 -17.08 -2.44
C LEU A 282 -9.57 -18.59 -2.24
N GLU A 283 -10.59 -19.43 -2.36
CA GLU A 283 -10.46 -20.90 -2.29
C GLU A 283 -9.42 -21.42 -3.31
N ARG A 284 -9.40 -20.86 -4.52
CA ARG A 284 -8.39 -21.22 -5.53
C ARG A 284 -6.99 -20.79 -5.14
N PHE A 285 -6.84 -19.63 -4.50
CA PHE A 285 -5.55 -19.16 -3.98
C PHE A 285 -5.08 -20.04 -2.84
N GLN A 286 -5.95 -20.34 -1.88
CA GLN A 286 -5.65 -21.21 -0.73
C GLN A 286 -5.27 -22.63 -1.16
N SER A 287 -6.01 -23.22 -2.11
CA SER A 287 -5.74 -24.58 -2.61
C SER A 287 -4.47 -24.67 -3.47
N SER A 288 -3.93 -23.55 -3.92
CA SER A 288 -2.75 -23.50 -4.80
C SER A 288 -1.41 -23.45 -4.07
N THR A 289 -1.42 -23.25 -2.76
CA THR A 289 -0.23 -23.24 -1.90
C THR A 289 -0.47 -24.03 -0.62
N LYS A 290 0.61 -24.55 -0.02
CA LYS A 290 0.56 -25.19 1.31
C LYS A 290 0.66 -24.19 2.45
N ILE A 291 1.04 -22.95 2.14
CA ILE A 291 1.19 -21.87 3.13
C ILE A 291 -0.20 -21.32 3.45
N PRO A 292 -0.61 -21.24 4.72
CA PRO A 292 -1.90 -20.67 5.12
C PRO A 292 -2.05 -19.22 4.61
N ILE A 293 -3.21 -18.91 4.03
CA ILE A 293 -3.56 -17.55 3.61
C ILE A 293 -4.61 -16.98 4.56
N LYS A 294 -4.33 -15.83 5.16
CA LYS A 294 -5.27 -15.04 5.96
C LYS A 294 -5.69 -13.80 5.19
N ILE A 295 -6.91 -13.35 5.42
CA ILE A 295 -7.45 -12.14 4.79
C ILE A 295 -7.54 -11.01 5.82
N SER A 296 -6.86 -9.91 5.54
CA SER A 296 -7.00 -8.65 6.26
C SER A 296 -7.96 -7.75 5.47
N SER A 297 -9.22 -7.69 5.90
CA SER A 297 -10.24 -6.86 5.25
C SER A 297 -10.33 -5.45 5.82
N ASP A 298 -9.72 -5.21 6.96
CA ASP A 298 -9.71 -3.90 7.61
C ASP A 298 -8.65 -2.98 6.99
N ARG A 299 -9.11 -1.94 6.32
CA ARG A 299 -8.24 -1.00 5.58
C ARG A 299 -7.53 0.01 6.46
N ARG A 300 -7.82 0.05 7.77
CA ARG A 300 -7.21 0.99 8.72
C ARG A 300 -5.79 0.59 9.13
N THR A 301 -5.38 -0.65 8.84
CA THR A 301 -4.06 -1.16 9.26
C THR A 301 -2.89 -0.30 8.76
N ALA A 302 -2.94 0.23 7.52
CA ALA A 302 -1.89 1.11 6.99
C ALA A 302 -1.75 2.41 7.80
N ALA A 303 -2.87 3.08 8.10
CA ALA A 303 -2.87 4.30 8.90
C ALA A 303 -2.41 4.03 10.34
N LEU A 304 -2.87 2.93 10.97
CA LEU A 304 -2.39 2.53 12.31
C LEU A 304 -0.89 2.20 12.30
N GLY A 305 -0.39 1.57 11.24
CA GLY A 305 1.03 1.33 11.05
C GLY A 305 1.84 2.62 10.93
N ALA A 306 1.32 3.63 10.22
CA ALA A 306 1.94 4.95 10.15
C ALA A 306 1.96 5.62 11.53
N ALA A 307 0.86 5.54 12.29
CA ALA A 307 0.77 6.10 13.64
C ALA A 307 1.80 5.51 14.59
N ILE A 308 1.90 4.17 14.66
CA ILE A 308 2.82 3.51 15.59
C ILE A 308 4.29 3.65 15.18
N SER A 309 4.58 3.71 13.89
CA SER A 309 5.95 3.94 13.39
C SER A 309 6.51 5.29 13.84
N PHE A 310 5.64 6.29 14.02
CA PHE A 310 6.03 7.58 14.61
C PHE A 310 6.36 7.47 16.10
N ALA A 311 5.64 6.64 16.85
CA ALA A 311 5.87 6.47 18.29
C ALA A 311 7.18 5.71 18.60
N CYS A 312 7.67 4.91 17.64
CA CYS A 312 8.89 4.10 17.77
C CYS A 312 10.14 4.79 17.18
N SER A 313 10.01 5.95 16.54
CA SER A 313 11.09 6.78 15.97
C SER A 313 11.41 7.99 16.85
#